data_a1c4cd358cd47f0f289927045637b4e8
#
_entry.id   a1c4cd358cd47f0f289927045637b4e8
#
_cell.length_a   1.000
_cell.length_b   1.000
_cell.length_c   1.000
_cell.angle_alpha   90.00
_cell.angle_beta   90.00
_cell.angle_gamma   90.00
#
_symmetry.space_group_name_H-M   'P 1'
#
loop_
_entity.id
_entity.type
_entity.pdbx_description
1 polymer ?
#
loop_
_entity_poly.entity_id
_entity_poly.type
_entity_poly.pdbx_seq_one_letter_code
_entity_poly.pdbx_strand_id
1 'polypeptide(L)'
;MKDIVKGKRILVTGTSSGIGLETARVLSEQGAEVLGVDVNKNFDYVDEFYRADLSDPRTIDALIDVLPNDIDGLVNNAGLPPTQPANKLLLVNWLGLKRLTYGLIPKLSDGASIVNLASLAGHGWPKAVDAIKAAEHMDYNNV
;
A
#
# COMPACT_ATOMS: atom_id res chain seq x y z
N MET A 1 -9.19 3.16 -22.66
CA MET A 1 -8.67 2.85 -21.30
C MET A 1 -8.64 1.36 -20.96
N LYS A 2 -9.48 0.54 -21.60
CA LYS A 2 -9.57 -0.92 -21.30
C LYS A 2 -8.28 -1.73 -21.44
N ASP A 3 -7.26 -1.24 -22.13
CA ASP A 3 -6.05 -2.03 -22.44
C ASP A 3 -4.80 -1.59 -21.67
N ILE A 4 -4.87 -0.53 -20.86
CA ILE A 4 -3.67 0.01 -20.18
C ILE A 4 -3.17 -0.93 -19.09
N VAL A 5 -4.09 -1.55 -18.34
CA VAL A 5 -3.76 -2.44 -17.22
C VAL A 5 -3.96 -3.92 -17.55
N LYS A 6 -4.45 -4.25 -18.74
CA LYS A 6 -4.70 -5.63 -19.15
C LYS A 6 -3.41 -6.46 -19.13
N GLY A 7 -3.42 -7.57 -18.38
CA GLY A 7 -2.28 -8.44 -18.20
C GLY A 7 -1.17 -7.87 -17.32
N LYS A 8 -1.39 -6.71 -16.70
CA LYS A 8 -0.47 -6.11 -15.74
C LYS A 8 -0.70 -6.69 -14.36
N ARG A 9 0.39 -6.97 -13.65
CA ARG A 9 0.38 -7.42 -12.26
C ARG A 9 0.41 -6.23 -11.32
N ILE A 10 -0.64 -6.02 -10.55
CA ILE A 10 -0.80 -4.83 -9.72
C ILE A 10 -1.05 -5.22 -8.28
N LEU A 11 -0.16 -4.79 -7.38
CA LEU A 11 -0.32 -4.95 -5.94
C LEU A 11 -1.16 -3.80 -5.38
N VAL A 12 -2.21 -4.14 -4.66
CA VAL A 12 -3.09 -3.15 -3.98
C VAL A 12 -3.12 -3.46 -2.50
N THR A 13 -2.85 -2.47 -1.65
CA THR A 13 -2.99 -2.61 -0.20
C THR A 13 -4.35 -2.08 0.27
N GLY A 14 -4.95 -2.73 1.28
CA GLY A 14 -6.26 -2.34 1.81
C GLY A 14 -7.44 -2.82 0.96
N THR A 15 -7.35 -4.03 0.40
CA THR A 15 -8.34 -4.56 -0.56
C THR A 15 -9.62 -5.11 0.05
N SER A 16 -9.72 -5.18 1.39
CA SER A 16 -10.88 -5.80 2.03
C SER A 16 -12.09 -4.89 2.13
N SER A 17 -11.96 -3.60 1.91
CA SER A 17 -13.06 -2.64 2.04
C SER A 17 -12.78 -1.33 1.29
N GLY A 18 -13.83 -0.50 1.15
CA GLY A 18 -13.74 0.89 0.72
C GLY A 18 -13.05 1.09 -0.63
N ILE A 19 -12.17 2.08 -0.69
CA ILE A 19 -11.47 2.49 -1.92
C ILE A 19 -10.59 1.34 -2.46
N GLY A 20 -9.91 0.60 -1.58
CA GLY A 20 -9.04 -0.51 -2.00
C GLY A 20 -9.81 -1.66 -2.64
N LEU A 21 -10.97 -2.03 -2.08
CA LEU A 21 -11.86 -3.04 -2.66
C LEU A 21 -12.39 -2.60 -4.04
N GLU A 22 -12.82 -1.36 -4.14
CA GLU A 22 -13.30 -0.80 -5.41
C GLU A 22 -12.17 -0.69 -6.46
N THR A 23 -10.97 -0.34 -6.03
CA THR A 23 -9.79 -0.33 -6.89
C THR A 23 -9.48 -1.73 -7.41
N ALA A 24 -9.51 -2.74 -6.55
CA ALA A 24 -9.32 -4.14 -6.95
C ALA A 24 -10.38 -4.58 -7.98
N ARG A 25 -11.67 -4.22 -7.73
CA ARG A 25 -12.77 -4.51 -8.67
C ARG A 25 -12.51 -3.90 -10.05
N VAL A 26 -12.20 -2.61 -10.11
CA VAL A 26 -11.97 -1.91 -11.38
C VAL A 26 -10.77 -2.49 -12.14
N LEU A 27 -9.67 -2.78 -11.45
CA LEU A 27 -8.48 -3.37 -12.05
C LEU A 27 -8.76 -4.78 -12.60
N SER A 28 -9.44 -5.63 -11.82
CA SER A 28 -9.82 -6.98 -12.21
C SER A 28 -10.73 -6.96 -13.44
N GLU A 29 -11.76 -6.10 -13.47
CA GLU A 29 -12.67 -5.95 -14.62
C GLU A 29 -11.97 -5.44 -15.88
N GLN A 30 -10.84 -4.74 -15.73
CA GLN A 30 -10.01 -4.28 -16.85
C GLN A 30 -8.92 -5.30 -17.25
N GLY A 31 -8.91 -6.46 -16.63
CA GLY A 31 -8.03 -7.56 -17.00
C GLY A 31 -6.62 -7.50 -16.40
N ALA A 32 -6.43 -6.76 -15.32
CA ALA A 32 -5.21 -6.84 -14.52
C ALA A 32 -5.20 -8.10 -13.65
N GLU A 33 -4.01 -8.62 -13.37
CA GLU A 33 -3.75 -9.58 -12.28
C GLU A 33 -3.62 -8.78 -10.98
N VAL A 34 -4.57 -8.94 -10.06
CA VAL A 34 -4.63 -8.16 -8.82
C VAL A 34 -4.09 -8.97 -7.66
N LEU A 35 -3.00 -8.49 -7.06
CA LEU A 35 -2.44 -9.00 -5.81
C LEU A 35 -2.98 -8.14 -4.66
N GLY A 36 -3.83 -8.72 -3.81
CA GLY A 36 -4.45 -8.00 -2.69
C GLY A 36 -3.70 -8.19 -1.38
N VAL A 37 -3.53 -7.11 -0.62
CA VAL A 37 -2.93 -7.13 0.73
C VAL A 37 -3.87 -6.48 1.71
N ASP A 38 -4.19 -7.16 2.81
CA ASP A 38 -4.99 -6.60 3.91
C ASP A 38 -4.78 -7.38 5.22
N VAL A 39 -5.15 -6.80 6.35
CA VAL A 39 -5.24 -7.49 7.65
C VAL A 39 -6.49 -8.37 7.74
N ASN A 40 -7.56 -7.95 7.06
CA ASN A 40 -8.82 -8.67 7.00
C ASN A 40 -8.88 -9.51 5.73
N LYS A 41 -9.41 -10.73 5.88
CA LYS A 41 -9.53 -11.66 4.77
C LYS A 41 -10.69 -11.26 3.86
N ASN A 42 -10.38 -10.96 2.60
CA ASN A 42 -11.36 -10.81 1.53
C ASN A 42 -10.69 -11.22 0.21
N PHE A 43 -11.33 -12.10 -0.54
CA PHE A 43 -10.85 -12.62 -1.82
C PHE A 43 -11.55 -11.99 -3.03
N ASP A 44 -12.47 -11.05 -2.79
CA ASP A 44 -13.21 -10.42 -3.88
C ASP A 44 -12.28 -9.60 -4.77
N TYR A 45 -12.35 -9.85 -6.07
CA TYR A 45 -11.61 -9.13 -7.12
C TYR A 45 -10.09 -9.21 -7.04
N VAL A 46 -9.54 -10.15 -6.28
CA VAL A 46 -8.10 -10.40 -6.24
C VAL A 46 -7.78 -11.80 -6.77
N ASP A 47 -6.71 -11.92 -7.55
CA ASP A 47 -6.21 -13.20 -8.05
C ASP A 47 -5.41 -13.94 -6.99
N GLU A 48 -4.65 -13.19 -6.19
CA GLU A 48 -3.95 -13.68 -5.00
C GLU A 48 -4.18 -12.74 -3.83
N PHE A 49 -4.34 -13.30 -2.63
CA PHE A 49 -4.51 -12.54 -1.40
C PHE A 49 -3.40 -12.85 -0.41
N TYR A 50 -2.79 -11.79 0.11
CA TYR A 50 -1.74 -11.85 1.12
C TYR A 50 -2.22 -11.15 2.40
N ARG A 51 -2.18 -11.87 3.51
CA ARG A 51 -2.51 -11.27 4.81
C ARG A 51 -1.25 -10.64 5.41
N ALA A 52 -1.28 -9.32 5.62
CA ALA A 52 -0.20 -8.61 6.30
C ALA A 52 -0.74 -7.43 7.11
N ASP A 53 -0.13 -7.20 8.26
CA ASP A 53 -0.36 -6.01 9.09
C ASP A 53 0.77 -5.01 8.81
N LEU A 54 0.45 -3.91 8.17
CA LEU A 54 1.43 -2.87 7.82
C LEU A 54 1.94 -2.07 9.02
N SER A 55 1.43 -2.32 10.22
CA SER A 55 2.01 -1.78 11.47
C SER A 55 3.17 -2.63 12.01
N ASP A 56 3.31 -3.88 11.55
CA ASP A 56 4.35 -4.82 12.01
C ASP A 56 5.40 -5.06 10.90
N PRO A 57 6.65 -4.60 11.10
CA PRO A 57 7.71 -4.78 10.11
C PRO A 57 8.00 -6.24 9.75
N ARG A 58 7.77 -7.18 10.67
CA ARG A 58 8.00 -8.61 10.43
C ARG A 58 7.00 -9.17 9.41
N THR A 59 5.74 -8.74 9.47
CA THR A 59 4.73 -9.18 8.50
C THR A 59 4.96 -8.55 7.13
N ILE A 60 5.49 -7.31 7.09
CA ILE A 60 5.86 -6.65 5.84
C ILE A 60 7.04 -7.36 5.18
N ASP A 61 8.08 -7.72 5.94
CA ASP A 61 9.23 -8.44 5.41
C ASP A 61 8.82 -9.81 4.86
N ALA A 62 8.02 -10.56 5.64
CA ALA A 62 7.48 -11.85 5.19
C ALA A 62 6.62 -11.71 3.92
N LEU A 63 5.83 -10.63 3.81
CA LEU A 63 5.07 -10.33 2.61
C LEU A 63 5.98 -10.08 1.41
N ILE A 64 7.00 -9.24 1.58
CA ILE A 64 7.97 -8.94 0.51
C ILE A 64 8.66 -10.22 0.03
N ASP A 65 9.03 -11.13 0.93
CA ASP A 65 9.70 -12.37 0.59
C ASP A 65 8.85 -13.29 -0.29
N VAL A 66 7.53 -13.35 -0.05
CA VAL A 66 6.62 -14.26 -0.77
C VAL A 66 6.01 -13.65 -2.03
N LEU A 67 6.01 -12.32 -2.16
CA LEU A 67 5.47 -11.66 -3.34
C LEU A 67 6.28 -12.01 -4.60
N PRO A 68 5.60 -12.18 -5.75
CA PRO A 68 6.29 -12.44 -7.01
C PRO A 68 7.15 -11.27 -7.46
N ASN A 69 8.02 -11.52 -8.43
CA ASN A 69 8.71 -10.49 -9.20
C ASN A 69 7.78 -9.95 -10.32
N ASP A 70 8.27 -8.99 -11.09
CA ASP A 70 7.58 -8.44 -12.26
C ASP A 70 6.22 -7.80 -11.90
N ILE A 71 6.20 -7.03 -10.80
CA ILE A 71 5.05 -6.23 -10.39
C ILE A 71 5.06 -4.94 -11.21
N ASP A 72 4.01 -4.71 -11.99
CA ASP A 72 3.88 -3.55 -12.88
C ASP A 72 3.30 -2.32 -12.19
N GLY A 73 2.64 -2.52 -11.05
CA GLY A 73 2.06 -1.41 -10.30
C GLY A 73 1.93 -1.70 -8.81
N LEU A 74 2.14 -0.67 -8.00
CA LEU A 74 1.90 -0.68 -6.56
C LEU A 74 0.90 0.43 -6.20
N VAL A 75 -0.23 0.05 -5.61
CA VAL A 75 -1.23 0.99 -5.08
C VAL A 75 -1.18 0.96 -3.56
N ASN A 76 -0.52 1.93 -2.97
CA ASN A 76 -0.51 2.16 -1.52
C ASN A 76 -1.81 2.85 -1.11
N ASN A 77 -2.85 2.03 -0.86
CA ASN A 77 -4.17 2.49 -0.44
C ASN A 77 -4.45 2.22 1.04
N ALA A 78 -3.88 1.16 1.62
CA ALA A 78 -4.09 0.85 3.04
C ALA A 78 -3.72 2.05 3.91
N GLY A 79 -4.61 2.39 4.83
CA GLY A 79 -4.40 3.49 5.75
C GLY A 79 -5.46 3.50 6.85
N LEU A 80 -5.10 4.07 7.98
CA LEU A 80 -6.00 4.26 9.12
C LEU A 80 -6.55 5.69 9.12
N PRO A 81 -7.82 5.89 9.51
CA PRO A 81 -8.43 7.20 9.61
C PRO A 81 -7.88 7.99 10.82
N PRO A 82 -7.97 9.33 10.81
CA PRO A 82 -7.41 10.20 11.86
C PRO A 82 -8.08 10.05 13.25
N THR A 83 -9.07 9.21 13.35
CA THR A 83 -9.71 8.82 14.63
C THR A 83 -8.91 7.78 15.41
N GLN A 84 -7.89 7.18 14.79
CA GLN A 84 -7.01 6.22 15.45
C GLN A 84 -5.87 6.92 16.20
N PRO A 85 -5.25 6.27 17.22
CA PRO A 85 -4.09 6.82 17.92
C PRO A 85 -2.94 7.17 16.98
N ALA A 86 -2.25 8.28 17.27
CA ALA A 86 -1.20 8.84 16.40
C ALA A 86 -0.07 7.85 16.08
N ASN A 87 0.37 7.07 17.07
CA ASN A 87 1.40 6.04 16.86
C ASN A 87 0.94 4.97 15.85
N LYS A 88 -0.32 4.53 15.89
CA LYS A 88 -0.86 3.58 14.91
C LYS A 88 -0.91 4.20 13.51
N LEU A 89 -1.28 5.48 13.41
CA LEU A 89 -1.27 6.18 12.13
C LEU A 89 0.13 6.22 11.53
N LEU A 90 1.14 6.56 12.34
CA LEU A 90 2.54 6.59 11.88
C LEU A 90 3.04 5.21 11.47
N LEU A 91 2.70 4.16 12.24
CA LEU A 91 3.10 2.79 11.91
C LEU A 91 2.53 2.32 10.58
N VAL A 92 1.24 2.57 10.31
CA VAL A 92 0.58 2.07 9.09
C VAL A 92 0.76 3.04 7.91
N ASN A 93 0.37 4.32 8.10
CA ASN A 93 0.25 5.28 7.00
C ASN A 93 1.62 5.83 6.56
N TRP A 94 2.65 5.70 7.37
CA TRP A 94 3.99 6.20 7.08
C TRP A 94 5.04 5.08 7.04
N LEU A 95 5.35 4.47 8.18
CA LEU A 95 6.45 3.50 8.25
C LEU A 95 6.16 2.23 7.47
N GLY A 96 4.95 1.70 7.56
CA GLY A 96 4.52 0.51 6.83
C GLY A 96 4.52 0.73 5.33
N LEU A 97 3.92 1.84 4.88
CA LEU A 97 3.94 2.26 3.49
C LEU A 97 5.37 2.41 2.96
N LYS A 98 6.21 3.12 3.70
CA LYS A 98 7.62 3.36 3.36
C LYS A 98 8.38 2.02 3.25
N ARG A 99 8.29 1.14 4.27
CA ARG A 99 8.99 -0.15 4.29
C ARG A 99 8.57 -1.04 3.13
N LEU A 100 7.26 -1.19 2.91
CA LEU A 100 6.73 -1.99 1.81
C LEU A 100 7.21 -1.45 0.46
N THR A 101 7.07 -0.14 0.24
CA THR A 101 7.45 0.49 -1.03
C THR A 101 8.93 0.26 -1.35
N TYR A 102 9.84 0.56 -0.41
CA TYR A 102 11.28 0.35 -0.64
C TYR A 102 11.65 -1.12 -0.80
N GLY A 103 11.04 -2.00 0.00
CA GLY A 103 11.27 -3.44 -0.10
C GLY A 103 10.82 -4.06 -1.43
N LEU A 104 9.83 -3.45 -2.08
CA LEU A 104 9.31 -3.91 -3.36
C LEU A 104 10.09 -3.39 -4.58
N ILE A 105 10.92 -2.36 -4.44
CA ILE A 105 11.67 -1.81 -5.58
C ILE A 105 12.38 -2.90 -6.39
N PRO A 106 13.09 -3.89 -5.80
CA PRO A 106 13.75 -4.94 -6.56
C PRO A 106 12.81 -5.90 -7.29
N LYS A 107 11.53 -5.90 -6.94
CA LYS A 107 10.48 -6.77 -7.52
C LYS A 107 9.61 -6.06 -8.55
N LEU A 108 9.75 -4.76 -8.70
CA LEU A 108 9.01 -3.97 -9.68
C LEU A 108 9.60 -4.18 -11.09
N SER A 109 8.72 -4.26 -12.08
CA SER A 109 9.10 -4.25 -13.50
C SER A 109 9.71 -2.91 -13.88
N ASP A 110 10.55 -2.90 -14.92
CA ASP A 110 11.01 -1.65 -15.53
C ASP A 110 9.80 -0.84 -16.04
N GLY A 111 9.71 0.41 -15.62
CA GLY A 111 8.58 1.29 -15.95
C GLY A 111 7.32 1.06 -15.12
N ALA A 112 7.42 0.30 -14.01
CA ALA A 112 6.32 0.14 -13.07
C ALA A 112 5.87 1.49 -12.48
N SER A 113 4.60 1.56 -12.08
CA SER A 113 4.01 2.76 -11.47
C SER A 113 3.75 2.55 -9.98
N ILE A 114 4.01 3.58 -9.18
CA ILE A 114 3.65 3.61 -7.76
C ILE A 114 2.61 4.71 -7.54
N VAL A 115 1.48 4.35 -6.97
CA VAL A 115 0.39 5.27 -6.61
C VAL A 115 0.25 5.30 -5.10
N ASN A 116 0.35 6.49 -4.52
CA ASN A 116 0.11 6.71 -3.09
C ASN A 116 -1.21 7.46 -2.90
N LEU A 117 -2.16 6.88 -2.15
CA LEU A 117 -3.37 7.59 -1.77
C LEU A 117 -3.06 8.64 -0.71
N ALA A 118 -3.31 9.90 -1.05
CA ALA A 118 -3.27 11.02 -0.12
C ALA A 118 -4.68 11.34 0.42
N SER A 119 -4.75 12.32 1.29
CA SER A 119 -6.02 12.74 1.91
C SER A 119 -6.10 14.27 2.00
N LEU A 120 -7.32 14.78 1.98
CA LEU A 120 -7.61 16.17 2.35
C LEU A 120 -7.16 16.49 3.80
N ALA A 121 -7.07 15.48 4.68
CA ALA A 121 -6.52 15.65 6.03
C ALA A 121 -5.06 16.14 6.00
N GLY A 122 -4.32 15.92 4.92
CA GLY A 122 -2.96 16.43 4.71
C GLY A 122 -2.88 17.87 4.20
N HIS A 123 -4.01 18.57 4.02
CA HIS A 123 -4.05 19.93 3.47
C HIS A 123 -3.18 20.94 4.25
N GLY A 124 -3.04 20.74 5.55
CA GLY A 124 -2.21 21.61 6.43
C GLY A 124 -0.70 21.39 6.32
N TRP A 125 -0.21 20.50 5.47
CA TRP A 125 1.21 20.12 5.36
C TRP A 125 2.19 21.31 5.23
N PRO A 126 1.88 22.44 4.55
CA PRO A 126 2.85 23.54 4.47
C PRO A 126 3.20 24.16 5.82
N LYS A 127 2.29 24.03 6.81
CA LYS A 127 2.52 24.49 8.19
C LYS A 127 3.21 23.43 9.06
N ALA A 128 3.38 22.21 8.57
CA ALA A 128 3.92 21.07 9.30
C ALA A 128 5.24 20.55 8.70
N VAL A 129 5.92 21.32 7.85
CA VAL A 129 7.12 20.89 7.12
C VAL A 129 8.22 20.36 8.05
N ASP A 130 8.46 21.03 9.18
CA ASP A 130 9.49 20.60 10.12
C ASP A 130 9.14 19.27 10.81
N ALA A 131 7.86 19.07 11.15
CA ALA A 131 7.37 17.79 11.67
C ALA A 131 7.45 16.67 10.63
N ILE A 132 7.15 16.97 9.36
CA ILE A 132 7.27 16.01 8.25
C ILE A 132 8.73 15.60 8.06
N LYS A 133 9.66 16.55 8.06
CA LYS A 133 11.10 16.27 7.98
C LYS A 133 11.59 15.45 9.17
N ALA A 134 11.11 15.73 10.37
CA ALA A 134 11.44 14.93 11.56
C ALA A 134 10.93 13.48 11.41
N ALA A 135 9.72 13.29 10.83
CA ALA A 135 9.16 11.97 10.60
C ALA A 135 9.95 11.13 9.57
N GLU A 136 10.75 11.76 8.71
CA GLU A 136 11.63 11.05 7.77
C GLU A 136 12.63 10.13 8.49
N HIS A 137 13.08 10.53 9.69
CA HIS A 137 14.03 9.80 10.51
C HIS A 137 13.38 8.88 11.56
N MET A 138 12.05 8.77 11.56
CA MET A 138 11.35 7.84 12.43
C MET A 138 11.53 6.40 11.99
N ASP A 139 11.61 5.50 12.97
CA ASP A 139 11.60 4.05 12.78
C ASP A 139 10.64 3.39 13.78
N TYR A 140 10.51 2.06 13.70
CA TYR A 140 9.60 1.28 14.54
C TYR A 140 9.97 1.27 16.04
N ASN A 141 11.14 1.76 16.43
CA ASN A 141 11.60 1.81 17.83
C ASN A 141 11.29 3.14 18.49
N ASN A 142 11.02 4.20 17.70
CA ASN A 142 10.84 5.56 18.21
C ASN A 142 9.47 6.21 17.86
N VAL A 143 8.46 5.39 17.56
CA VAL A 143 7.07 5.80 17.32
C VAL A 143 6.20 5.67 18.56
#